data_005acfd950b9b44dcd095bd0eeb70c6e
#
_entry.id   005acfd950b9b44dcd095bd0eeb70c6e
#
_cell.length_a   1.000
_cell.length_b   1.000
_cell.length_c   1.000
_cell.angle_alpha   90.00
_cell.angle_beta   90.00
_cell.angle_gamma   90.00
#
_symmetry.space_group_name_H-M   'P 1'
#
loop_
_entity.id
_entity.type
_entity.pdbx_description
1 polymer ?
#
loop_
_entity_poly.entity_id
_entity_poly.type
_entity_poly.pdbx_seq_one_letter_code
_entity_poly.pdbx_strand_id
1 'polypeptide(L)'
;MTQPPVSEAQLAEVLVVGKQPGPGLWRISKGDHDLWIFATLTPLPKQMIWDATDIEKHIGQSQAVLAPPRIDPHVGFFRGLTLLPSLLRARHNPDGRTLEQVVPHDLYMRWLGLRVKYLGNSSDEKLRPMLAAFDLAENALDKEGLDDDPDIWKRIEGISRRARVPIVPVVLDLKIHDESAYVRDLTQISPERELACLRSVIEHLEKDLPALRERANLWSLGDVVRLRPLLPADEPIACFDAVMSVSRFRSEYDEVSARLDALWISSAEQALQRNRSTLAVVGIRKLLAADGWLAQLRSRGYEIQEP
;
A
#
# COMPACT_ATOMS: atom_id res chain seq x y z
N MET A 1 4.54 39.36 37.30
CA MET A 1 4.84 37.94 37.14
C MET A 1 4.31 37.54 35.76
N THR A 2 5.19 37.51 34.79
CA THR A 2 4.88 37.15 33.39
C THR A 2 5.11 35.66 33.23
N GLN A 3 4.06 34.92 32.83
CA GLN A 3 4.20 33.50 32.44
C GLN A 3 5.17 33.34 31.26
N PRO A 4 6.06 32.35 31.28
CA PRO A 4 6.91 32.06 30.13
C PRO A 4 6.08 31.55 28.95
N PRO A 5 6.50 31.82 27.69
CA PRO A 5 5.80 31.33 26.50
C PRO A 5 5.84 29.82 26.44
N VAL A 6 4.71 29.20 26.18
CA VAL A 6 4.55 27.77 25.95
C VAL A 6 5.33 27.42 24.66
N SER A 7 6.27 26.48 24.70
CA SER A 7 7.06 26.10 23.54
C SER A 7 6.18 25.37 22.52
N GLU A 8 6.39 25.65 21.23
CA GLU A 8 5.68 25.00 20.11
C GLU A 8 5.75 23.47 20.13
N ALA A 9 6.76 22.89 20.77
CA ALA A 9 6.91 21.44 20.94
C ALA A 9 5.83 20.82 21.87
N GLN A 10 5.14 21.61 22.69
CA GLN A 10 4.07 21.13 23.58
C GLN A 10 2.68 21.13 22.93
N LEU A 11 2.53 21.70 21.72
CA LEU A 11 1.27 21.70 20.99
C LEU A 11 1.05 20.44 20.14
N ALA A 12 2.05 19.56 20.01
CA ALA A 12 1.99 18.37 19.18
C ALA A 12 1.33 17.16 19.88
N GLU A 13 1.00 17.24 21.15
CA GLU A 13 0.47 16.12 21.95
C GLU A 13 -0.91 16.45 22.55
N VAL A 14 -1.85 16.80 21.67
CA VAL A 14 -3.27 16.67 22.03
C VAL A 14 -3.70 15.25 21.68
N LEU A 15 -3.43 14.32 22.59
CA LEU A 15 -4.05 13.02 22.62
C LEU A 15 -5.54 13.27 22.86
N VAL A 16 -6.36 13.27 21.80
CA VAL A 16 -7.82 13.29 21.95
C VAL A 16 -8.21 11.95 22.59
N VAL A 17 -8.32 11.94 23.92
CA VAL A 17 -8.84 10.82 24.69
C VAL A 17 -10.36 10.81 24.54
N GLY A 18 -10.81 10.36 23.36
CA GLY A 18 -12.21 10.11 23.06
C GLY A 18 -12.32 8.79 22.29
N LYS A 19 -13.46 8.10 22.40
CA LYS A 19 -13.73 6.92 21.60
C LYS A 19 -13.71 7.36 20.14
N GLN A 20 -12.69 6.91 19.37
CA GLN A 20 -12.57 7.21 17.95
C GLN A 20 -13.74 6.54 17.22
N PRO A 21 -14.41 7.21 16.26
CA PRO A 21 -15.57 6.62 15.57
C PRO A 21 -15.24 5.40 14.73
N GLY A 22 -13.95 5.15 14.45
CA GLY A 22 -13.50 4.08 13.59
C GLY A 22 -13.42 4.49 12.10
N PRO A 23 -12.76 3.67 11.27
CA PRO A 23 -12.70 3.91 9.83
C PRO A 23 -14.09 3.88 9.19
N GLY A 24 -14.29 4.73 8.18
CA GLY A 24 -15.55 4.80 7.45
C GLY A 24 -15.88 3.53 6.66
N LEU A 25 -17.15 3.26 6.49
CA LEU A 25 -17.69 2.17 5.68
C LEU A 25 -18.53 2.73 4.54
N TRP A 26 -18.25 2.31 3.32
CA TRP A 26 -19.11 2.58 2.15
C TRP A 26 -20.20 1.53 2.07
N ARG A 27 -21.42 1.96 1.79
CA ARG A 27 -22.53 1.05 1.49
C ARG A 27 -22.83 1.08 0.01
N ILE A 28 -22.78 -0.08 -0.61
CA ILE A 28 -23.20 -0.30 -1.99
C ILE A 28 -24.48 -1.13 -1.95
N SER A 29 -25.55 -0.67 -2.61
CA SER A 29 -26.84 -1.34 -2.53
C SER A 29 -27.50 -1.53 -3.88
N LYS A 30 -28.31 -2.58 -3.96
CA LYS A 30 -29.25 -2.84 -5.04
C LYS A 30 -30.47 -3.60 -4.50
N GLY A 31 -31.62 -2.93 -4.42
CA GLY A 31 -32.79 -3.47 -3.75
C GLY A 31 -32.53 -3.61 -2.24
N ASP A 32 -32.75 -4.83 -1.70
CA ASP A 32 -32.55 -5.16 -0.29
C ASP A 32 -31.20 -5.87 0.01
N HIS A 33 -30.24 -5.75 -0.91
CA HIS A 33 -28.92 -6.34 -0.82
C HIS A 33 -27.86 -5.27 -0.62
N ASP A 34 -26.98 -5.45 0.37
CA ASP A 34 -25.94 -4.53 0.76
C ASP A 34 -24.54 -5.16 0.70
N LEU A 35 -23.61 -4.42 0.13
CA LEU A 35 -22.19 -4.67 0.23
C LEU A 35 -21.54 -3.52 1.02
N TRP A 36 -21.09 -3.82 2.22
CA TRP A 36 -20.34 -2.90 3.07
C TRP A 36 -18.87 -2.99 2.72
N ILE A 37 -18.26 -1.88 2.33
CA ILE A 37 -16.84 -1.86 1.97
C ILE A 37 -16.05 -1.18 3.08
N PHE A 38 -15.14 -1.94 3.67
CA PHE A 38 -14.11 -1.45 4.56
C PHE A 38 -12.82 -1.19 3.76
N ALA A 39 -12.44 0.08 3.65
CA ALA A 39 -11.27 0.48 2.90
C ALA A 39 -10.04 0.62 3.81
N THR A 40 -8.99 -0.17 3.52
CA THR A 40 -7.73 -0.11 4.26
C THR A 40 -6.80 0.96 3.71
N LEU A 41 -6.02 1.56 4.60
CA LEU A 41 -4.96 2.51 4.27
C LEU A 41 -3.59 1.92 4.67
N THR A 42 -2.57 2.19 3.88
CA THR A 42 -1.17 1.90 4.18
C THR A 42 -0.27 3.06 3.70
N PRO A 43 0.84 3.37 4.38
CA PRO A 43 1.25 2.82 5.68
C PRO A 43 0.42 3.37 6.85
N LEU A 44 0.37 2.62 7.96
CA LEU A 44 -0.25 3.03 9.22
C LEU A 44 0.73 2.90 10.38
N PRO A 45 0.53 3.64 11.50
CA PRO A 45 1.30 3.40 12.72
C PRO A 45 1.15 1.95 13.21
N LYS A 46 2.27 1.30 13.56
CA LYS A 46 2.33 -0.10 14.03
C LYS A 46 1.40 -0.39 15.21
N GLN A 47 1.23 0.58 16.09
CA GLN A 47 0.40 0.46 17.29
C GLN A 47 -0.88 1.27 17.20
N MET A 48 -1.40 1.45 15.99
CA MET A 48 -2.60 2.25 15.80
C MET A 48 -3.83 1.60 16.43
N ILE A 49 -4.45 2.32 17.35
CA ILE A 49 -5.73 1.92 17.95
C ILE A 49 -6.86 2.58 17.14
N TRP A 50 -7.77 1.78 16.63
CA TRP A 50 -8.96 2.24 15.95
C TRP A 50 -10.19 1.44 16.40
N ASP A 51 -11.36 2.08 16.41
CA ASP A 51 -12.61 1.42 16.83
C ASP A 51 -13.11 0.49 15.71
N ALA A 52 -13.23 -0.79 16.03
CA ALA A 52 -13.75 -1.79 15.09
C ALA A 52 -15.23 -2.13 15.34
N THR A 53 -15.91 -1.42 16.25
CA THR A 53 -17.26 -1.76 16.70
C THR A 53 -18.25 -1.86 15.53
N ASP A 54 -18.24 -0.88 14.62
CA ASP A 54 -19.14 -0.88 13.47
C ASP A 54 -18.79 -1.99 12.48
N ILE A 55 -17.50 -2.26 12.29
CA ILE A 55 -17.04 -3.36 11.43
C ILE A 55 -17.44 -4.70 12.02
N GLU A 56 -17.25 -4.90 13.35
CA GLU A 56 -17.68 -6.11 14.05
C GLU A 56 -19.20 -6.33 13.92
N LYS A 57 -19.98 -5.26 14.05
CA LYS A 57 -21.44 -5.29 13.86
C LYS A 57 -21.81 -5.72 12.43
N HIS A 58 -21.19 -5.08 11.41
CA HIS A 58 -21.49 -5.39 10.01
C HIS A 58 -21.02 -6.79 9.62
N ILE A 59 -19.86 -7.26 10.12
CA ILE A 59 -19.45 -8.66 9.94
C ILE A 59 -20.48 -9.60 10.54
N GLY A 60 -20.91 -9.37 11.79
CA GLY A 60 -21.90 -10.22 12.47
C GLY A 60 -23.27 -10.29 11.78
N GLN A 61 -23.60 -9.29 10.97
CA GLN A 61 -24.83 -9.23 10.16
C GLN A 61 -24.63 -9.73 8.73
N SER A 62 -23.38 -9.97 8.30
CA SER A 62 -23.04 -10.39 6.96
C SER A 62 -23.11 -11.90 6.81
N GLN A 63 -23.46 -12.37 5.62
CA GLN A 63 -23.46 -13.78 5.24
C GLN A 63 -22.09 -14.25 4.74
N ALA A 64 -21.22 -13.29 4.35
CA ALA A 64 -19.84 -13.54 3.96
C ALA A 64 -18.96 -12.29 4.15
N VAL A 65 -17.64 -12.49 4.22
CA VAL A 65 -16.64 -11.45 4.12
C VAL A 65 -15.80 -11.71 2.86
N LEU A 66 -15.77 -10.76 1.92
CA LEU A 66 -14.84 -10.80 0.80
C LEU A 66 -13.45 -10.38 1.26
N ALA A 67 -12.48 -11.26 1.11
CA ALA A 67 -11.08 -10.97 1.43
C ALA A 67 -10.50 -9.87 0.52
N PRO A 68 -9.45 -9.18 0.95
CA PRO A 68 -8.71 -8.27 0.06
C PRO A 68 -8.29 -9.00 -1.21
N PRO A 69 -8.50 -8.39 -2.39
CA PRO A 69 -8.05 -8.99 -3.63
C PRO A 69 -6.53 -9.09 -3.65
N ARG A 70 -6.03 -10.25 -4.03
CA ARG A 70 -4.60 -10.52 -4.09
C ARG A 70 -4.22 -11.32 -5.32
N ILE A 71 -2.97 -11.18 -5.72
CA ILE A 71 -2.35 -12.00 -6.76
C ILE A 71 -1.60 -13.12 -6.05
N ASP A 72 -1.74 -14.34 -6.56
CA ASP A 72 -0.98 -15.51 -6.11
C ASP A 72 0.00 -15.94 -7.22
N PRO A 73 1.27 -15.48 -7.15
CA PRO A 73 2.26 -15.81 -8.16
C PRO A 73 2.77 -17.24 -7.95
N HIS A 74 2.55 -18.11 -8.93
CA HIS A 74 3.11 -19.46 -8.93
C HIS A 74 4.49 -19.47 -9.56
N VAL A 75 5.53 -19.46 -8.71
CA VAL A 75 6.94 -19.65 -9.10
C VAL A 75 7.38 -21.06 -8.74
N GLY A 76 7.99 -21.78 -9.69
CA GLY A 76 8.51 -23.12 -9.41
C GLY A 76 9.63 -23.08 -8.36
N PHE A 77 9.47 -23.79 -7.23
CA PHE A 77 10.41 -23.79 -6.11
C PHE A 77 11.88 -24.02 -6.52
N PHE A 78 12.13 -24.99 -7.39
CA PHE A 78 13.48 -25.28 -7.85
C PHE A 78 14.07 -24.20 -8.77
N ARG A 79 13.23 -23.49 -9.54
CA ARG A 79 13.65 -22.39 -10.39
C ARG A 79 14.07 -21.16 -9.59
N GLY A 80 13.36 -20.87 -8.49
CA GLY A 80 13.75 -19.79 -7.58
C GLY A 80 15.16 -19.93 -7.04
N LEU A 81 15.56 -21.12 -6.66
CA LEU A 81 16.93 -21.40 -6.16
C LEU A 81 18.02 -21.19 -7.24
N THR A 82 17.74 -21.54 -8.51
CA THR A 82 18.70 -21.34 -9.61
C THR A 82 18.87 -19.87 -10.01
N LEU A 83 17.90 -19.03 -9.71
CA LEU A 83 17.94 -17.59 -10.01
C LEU A 83 18.66 -16.76 -8.94
N LEU A 84 18.84 -17.30 -7.74
CA LEU A 84 19.42 -16.58 -6.60
C LEU A 84 20.78 -15.89 -6.92
N PRO A 85 21.76 -16.55 -7.59
CA PRO A 85 23.00 -15.87 -7.94
C PRO A 85 22.83 -14.71 -8.92
N SER A 86 21.85 -14.81 -9.82
CA SER A 86 21.54 -13.76 -10.80
C SER A 86 20.83 -12.59 -10.14
N LEU A 87 19.90 -12.85 -9.21
CA LEU A 87 19.23 -11.85 -8.40
C LEU A 87 20.23 -11.07 -7.53
N LEU A 88 21.15 -11.78 -6.85
CA LEU A 88 22.19 -11.15 -6.03
C LEU A 88 23.10 -10.23 -6.87
N ARG A 89 23.46 -10.65 -8.08
CA ARG A 89 24.24 -9.81 -9.01
C ARG A 89 23.43 -8.61 -9.51
N ALA A 90 22.15 -8.82 -9.84
CA ALA A 90 21.26 -7.76 -10.31
C ALA A 90 20.97 -6.67 -9.25
N ARG A 91 21.23 -6.97 -7.97
CA ARG A 91 21.09 -6.00 -6.88
C ARG A 91 22.17 -4.93 -6.85
N HIS A 92 23.37 -5.25 -7.32
CA HIS A 92 24.53 -4.38 -7.21
C HIS A 92 24.79 -3.58 -8.49
N ASN A 93 25.45 -2.45 -8.29
CA ASN A 93 25.94 -1.65 -9.42
C ASN A 93 26.93 -2.50 -10.28
N PRO A 94 26.96 -2.27 -11.60
CA PRO A 94 27.96 -2.87 -12.46
C PRO A 94 29.39 -2.59 -11.95
N ASP A 95 30.29 -3.55 -12.15
CA ASP A 95 31.70 -3.43 -11.78
C ASP A 95 31.98 -3.24 -10.28
N GLY A 96 30.99 -3.52 -9.42
CA GLY A 96 31.12 -3.41 -7.97
C GLY A 96 31.25 -1.96 -7.47
N ARG A 97 30.85 -0.98 -8.28
CA ARG A 97 30.88 0.45 -7.92
C ARG A 97 29.96 0.72 -6.74
N THR A 98 30.37 1.68 -5.91
CA THR A 98 29.55 2.15 -4.79
C THR A 98 28.49 3.14 -5.25
N LEU A 99 27.48 3.36 -4.41
CA LEU A 99 26.43 4.36 -4.66
C LEU A 99 27.02 5.76 -4.86
N GLU A 100 28.06 6.13 -4.08
CA GLU A 100 28.81 7.39 -4.23
C GLU A 100 29.39 7.57 -5.64
N GLN A 101 29.83 6.49 -6.27
CA GLN A 101 30.46 6.54 -7.61
C GLN A 101 29.45 6.60 -8.76
N VAL A 102 28.17 6.29 -8.52
CA VAL A 102 27.13 6.22 -9.57
C VAL A 102 26.05 7.28 -9.42
N VAL A 103 25.98 7.96 -8.26
CA VAL A 103 24.95 8.95 -7.94
C VAL A 103 25.59 10.36 -7.95
N PRO A 104 24.90 11.41 -8.45
CA PRO A 104 25.38 12.79 -8.30
C PRO A 104 25.69 13.13 -6.85
N HIS A 105 26.78 13.88 -6.64
CA HIS A 105 27.30 14.16 -5.29
C HIS A 105 26.27 14.79 -4.35
N ASP A 106 25.48 15.74 -4.83
CA ASP A 106 24.43 16.40 -4.07
C ASP A 106 23.35 15.41 -3.58
N LEU A 107 22.94 14.50 -4.46
CA LEU A 107 21.95 13.44 -4.13
C LEU A 107 22.55 12.40 -3.16
N TYR A 108 23.84 12.04 -3.36
CA TYR A 108 24.53 11.14 -2.45
C TYR A 108 24.63 11.71 -1.04
N MET A 109 24.95 12.99 -0.89
CA MET A 109 25.03 13.64 0.43
C MET A 109 23.69 13.67 1.16
N ARG A 110 22.59 13.89 0.44
CA ARG A 110 21.23 13.80 1.00
C ARG A 110 20.90 12.37 1.44
N TRP A 111 21.18 11.38 0.58
CA TRP A 111 21.02 9.97 0.91
C TRP A 111 21.87 9.60 2.14
N LEU A 112 23.12 10.06 2.23
CA LEU A 112 24.01 9.76 3.34
C LEU A 112 23.45 10.29 4.68
N GLY A 113 22.85 11.48 4.69
CA GLY A 113 22.16 12.03 5.86
C GLY A 113 21.00 11.13 6.34
N LEU A 114 20.16 10.68 5.41
CA LEU A 114 19.05 9.79 5.70
C LEU A 114 19.53 8.37 6.07
N ARG A 115 20.59 7.87 5.42
CA ARG A 115 21.24 6.60 5.76
C ARG A 115 21.67 6.58 7.22
N VAL A 116 22.36 7.60 7.69
CA VAL A 116 22.80 7.70 9.09
C VAL A 116 21.60 7.63 10.04
N LYS A 117 20.51 8.30 9.68
CA LYS A 117 19.28 8.33 10.49
C LYS A 117 18.56 6.99 10.50
N TYR A 118 18.41 6.33 9.33
CA TYR A 118 17.50 5.20 9.16
C TYR A 118 18.18 3.84 9.01
N LEU A 119 19.34 3.75 8.35
CA LEU A 119 20.03 2.49 8.09
C LEU A 119 21.20 2.23 9.04
N GLY A 120 21.80 3.29 9.61
CA GLY A 120 22.99 3.16 10.43
C GLY A 120 24.18 2.61 9.64
N ASN A 121 24.93 1.65 10.23
CA ASN A 121 26.12 1.07 9.62
C ASN A 121 25.87 -0.19 8.76
N SER A 122 24.62 -0.64 8.65
CA SER A 122 24.27 -1.92 7.99
C SER A 122 23.93 -1.80 6.51
N SER A 123 24.02 -0.61 5.90
CA SER A 123 23.65 -0.41 4.50
C SER A 123 24.72 -0.95 3.53
N ASP A 124 24.27 -1.63 2.48
CA ASP A 124 25.10 -2.08 1.39
C ASP A 124 25.30 -0.94 0.37
N GLU A 125 26.48 -0.34 0.36
CA GLU A 125 26.81 0.79 -0.52
C GLU A 125 26.96 0.41 -2.00
N LYS A 126 26.96 -0.89 -2.32
CA LYS A 126 27.03 -1.37 -3.71
C LYS A 126 25.67 -1.55 -4.36
N LEU A 127 24.58 -1.35 -3.63
CA LEU A 127 23.24 -1.43 -4.19
C LEU A 127 23.04 -0.47 -5.36
N ARG A 128 22.28 -0.89 -6.34
CA ARG A 128 21.77 0.00 -7.39
C ARG A 128 20.91 1.10 -6.78
N PRO A 129 20.89 2.32 -7.36
CA PRO A 129 20.18 3.46 -6.77
C PRO A 129 18.73 3.20 -6.42
N MET A 130 17.98 2.48 -7.26
CA MET A 130 16.59 2.10 -6.99
C MET A 130 16.46 1.17 -5.79
N LEU A 131 17.37 0.21 -5.62
CA LEU A 131 17.33 -0.72 -4.49
C LEU A 131 17.79 -0.08 -3.19
N ALA A 132 18.75 0.86 -3.27
CA ALA A 132 19.11 1.70 -2.13
C ALA A 132 17.95 2.62 -1.70
N ALA A 133 17.11 3.05 -2.64
CA ALA A 133 15.88 3.80 -2.35
C ALA A 133 14.86 2.95 -1.59
N PHE A 134 14.62 1.71 -2.03
CA PHE A 134 13.68 0.80 -1.35
C PHE A 134 14.16 0.43 0.06
N ASP A 135 15.44 0.08 0.20
CA ASP A 135 16.04 -0.22 1.51
C ASP A 135 15.90 0.97 2.47
N LEU A 136 16.16 2.18 1.97
CA LEU A 136 15.99 3.42 2.76
C LEU A 136 14.53 3.66 3.15
N ALA A 137 13.58 3.49 2.24
CA ALA A 137 12.16 3.72 2.48
C ALA A 137 11.60 2.73 3.51
N GLU A 138 11.89 1.44 3.37
CA GLU A 138 11.46 0.39 4.29
C GLU A 138 11.97 0.65 5.72
N ASN A 139 13.27 0.89 5.85
CA ASN A 139 13.87 1.17 7.15
C ASN A 139 13.40 2.50 7.77
N ALA A 140 13.11 3.51 6.94
CA ALA A 140 12.57 4.78 7.41
C ALA A 140 11.15 4.60 7.96
N LEU A 141 10.27 3.89 7.27
CA LEU A 141 8.92 3.57 7.76
C LEU A 141 9.02 2.80 9.09
N ASP A 142 9.87 1.78 9.15
CA ASP A 142 10.06 0.95 10.36
C ASP A 142 10.48 1.81 11.57
N LYS A 143 11.50 2.66 11.41
CA LYS A 143 12.00 3.54 12.50
C LYS A 143 11.04 4.65 12.89
N GLU A 144 10.23 5.13 11.96
CA GLU A 144 9.17 6.11 12.25
C GLU A 144 7.91 5.42 12.84
N GLY A 145 7.98 4.11 13.10
CA GLY A 145 6.89 3.33 13.69
C GLY A 145 5.69 3.15 12.77
N LEU A 146 5.92 3.22 11.45
CA LEU A 146 4.93 2.97 10.42
C LEU A 146 5.08 1.55 9.87
N ASP A 147 3.99 1.00 9.35
CA ASP A 147 3.92 -0.33 8.75
C ASP A 147 3.14 -0.23 7.44
N ASP A 148 3.68 -0.76 6.38
CA ASP A 148 3.04 -0.85 5.07
C ASP A 148 2.18 -2.12 4.91
N ASP A 149 2.32 -3.10 5.82
CA ASP A 149 1.43 -4.27 5.94
C ASP A 149 0.83 -4.37 7.36
N PRO A 150 0.04 -3.38 7.80
CA PRO A 150 -0.56 -3.39 9.13
C PRO A 150 -1.51 -4.57 9.27
N ASP A 151 -1.53 -5.19 10.47
CA ASP A 151 -2.32 -6.39 10.80
C ASP A 151 -3.87 -6.18 10.73
N ILE A 152 -4.32 -5.25 9.89
CA ILE A 152 -5.75 -4.94 9.71
C ILE A 152 -6.50 -6.18 9.23
N TRP A 153 -5.98 -6.83 8.18
CA TRP A 153 -6.63 -8.03 7.64
C TRP A 153 -6.69 -9.16 8.67
N LYS A 154 -5.62 -9.41 9.41
CA LYS A 154 -5.61 -10.41 10.50
C LYS A 154 -6.66 -10.11 11.56
N ARG A 155 -6.87 -8.83 11.88
CA ARG A 155 -7.91 -8.42 12.82
C ARG A 155 -9.31 -8.71 12.27
N ILE A 156 -9.59 -8.35 11.02
CA ILE A 156 -10.86 -8.64 10.34
C ILE A 156 -11.11 -10.15 10.25
N GLU A 157 -10.10 -10.92 9.86
CA GLU A 157 -10.16 -12.39 9.83
C GLU A 157 -10.49 -12.98 11.21
N GLY A 158 -9.88 -12.44 12.26
CA GLY A 158 -10.17 -12.84 13.65
C GLY A 158 -11.61 -12.53 14.06
N ILE A 159 -12.16 -11.38 13.69
CA ILE A 159 -13.55 -10.98 13.93
C ILE A 159 -14.49 -11.92 13.17
N SER A 160 -14.24 -12.15 11.89
CA SER A 160 -15.03 -13.04 11.03
C SER A 160 -15.10 -14.46 11.58
N ARG A 161 -13.96 -14.99 12.05
CA ARG A 161 -13.89 -16.32 12.67
C ARG A 161 -14.70 -16.41 13.96
N ARG A 162 -14.63 -15.40 14.84
CA ARG A 162 -15.45 -15.35 16.08
C ARG A 162 -16.94 -15.27 15.78
N ALA A 163 -17.31 -14.49 14.77
CA ALA A 163 -18.70 -14.35 14.31
C ALA A 163 -19.19 -15.56 13.50
N ARG A 164 -18.31 -16.51 13.15
CA ARG A 164 -18.60 -17.67 12.28
C ARG A 164 -19.11 -17.28 10.89
N VAL A 165 -18.64 -16.14 10.39
CA VAL A 165 -18.97 -15.67 9.03
C VAL A 165 -17.87 -16.16 8.07
N PRO A 166 -18.23 -16.84 6.97
CA PRO A 166 -17.26 -17.38 6.03
C PRO A 166 -16.51 -16.27 5.30
N ILE A 167 -15.21 -16.49 5.09
CA ILE A 167 -14.36 -15.63 4.28
C ILE A 167 -14.30 -16.19 2.86
N VAL A 168 -14.64 -15.36 1.89
CA VAL A 168 -14.55 -15.68 0.46
C VAL A 168 -13.28 -15.07 -0.10
N PRO A 169 -12.31 -15.87 -0.56
CA PRO A 169 -11.08 -15.36 -1.13
C PRO A 169 -11.33 -14.73 -2.51
N VAL A 170 -10.64 -13.62 -2.78
CA VAL A 170 -10.59 -12.98 -4.10
C VAL A 170 -9.14 -13.07 -4.59
N VAL A 171 -8.81 -14.15 -5.28
CA VAL A 171 -7.43 -14.50 -5.63
C VAL A 171 -7.30 -14.63 -7.15
N LEU A 172 -6.37 -13.88 -7.71
CA LEU A 172 -5.95 -14.02 -9.09
C LEU A 172 -4.69 -14.89 -9.16
N ASP A 173 -4.83 -16.12 -9.65
CA ASP A 173 -3.69 -16.99 -9.92
C ASP A 173 -2.87 -16.46 -11.10
N LEU A 174 -1.58 -16.22 -10.86
CA LEU A 174 -0.64 -15.74 -11.88
C LEU A 174 0.47 -16.75 -12.09
N LYS A 175 0.52 -17.35 -13.27
CA LYS A 175 1.63 -18.24 -13.65
C LYS A 175 2.75 -17.43 -14.27
N ILE A 176 3.91 -17.43 -13.62
CA ILE A 176 5.13 -16.82 -14.16
C ILE A 176 5.87 -17.87 -14.99
N HIS A 177 6.03 -17.62 -16.29
CA HIS A 177 6.58 -18.62 -17.23
C HIS A 177 8.08 -18.50 -17.45
N ASP A 178 8.67 -17.30 -17.37
CA ASP A 178 10.09 -17.05 -17.62
C ASP A 178 10.69 -16.14 -16.56
N GLU A 179 10.90 -16.70 -15.38
CA GLU A 179 11.43 -15.97 -14.23
C GLU A 179 12.84 -15.39 -14.51
N SER A 180 13.62 -16.06 -15.37
CA SER A 180 14.94 -15.59 -15.74
C SER A 180 14.90 -14.32 -16.60
N ALA A 181 13.85 -14.17 -17.42
CA ALA A 181 13.64 -12.96 -18.19
C ALA A 181 13.33 -11.76 -17.26
N TYR A 182 12.55 -11.95 -16.20
CA TYR A 182 12.27 -10.87 -15.23
C TYR A 182 13.55 -10.34 -14.60
N VAL A 183 14.47 -11.24 -14.21
CA VAL A 183 15.77 -10.83 -13.63
C VAL A 183 16.60 -10.06 -14.64
N ARG A 184 16.65 -10.51 -15.90
CA ARG A 184 17.36 -9.79 -16.98
C ARG A 184 16.72 -8.42 -17.23
N ASP A 185 15.39 -8.36 -17.29
CA ASP A 185 14.65 -7.15 -17.61
C ASP A 185 14.81 -6.10 -16.50
N LEU A 186 14.89 -6.49 -15.22
CA LEU A 186 15.23 -5.58 -14.12
C LEU A 186 16.61 -4.92 -14.31
N THR A 187 17.57 -5.60 -14.93
CA THR A 187 18.88 -5.00 -15.20
C THR A 187 18.88 -4.01 -16.36
N GLN A 188 17.79 -3.93 -17.13
CA GLN A 188 17.63 -2.99 -18.25
C GLN A 188 17.04 -1.64 -17.82
N ILE A 189 16.63 -1.48 -16.57
CA ILE A 189 16.20 -0.18 -16.05
C ILE A 189 17.37 0.79 -16.15
N SER A 190 17.15 1.93 -16.81
CA SER A 190 18.24 2.88 -17.06
C SER A 190 18.72 3.56 -15.78
N PRO A 191 20.01 3.91 -15.68
CA PRO A 191 20.56 4.63 -14.53
C PRO A 191 19.80 5.92 -14.19
N GLU A 192 19.34 6.67 -15.19
CA GLU A 192 18.59 7.92 -15.01
C GLU A 192 17.27 7.68 -14.30
N ARG A 193 16.57 6.58 -14.62
CA ARG A 193 15.31 6.21 -13.97
C ARG A 193 15.52 5.72 -12.55
N GLU A 194 16.59 4.99 -12.31
CA GLU A 194 16.96 4.59 -10.95
C GLU A 194 17.33 5.79 -10.07
N LEU A 195 18.05 6.76 -10.64
CA LEU A 195 18.34 8.01 -9.94
C LEU A 195 17.08 8.83 -9.67
N ALA A 196 16.13 8.87 -10.60
CA ALA A 196 14.84 9.52 -10.38
C ALA A 196 14.05 8.86 -9.24
N CYS A 197 14.06 7.52 -9.17
CA CYS A 197 13.47 6.78 -8.05
C CYS A 197 14.13 7.15 -6.72
N LEU A 198 15.47 7.09 -6.63
CA LEU A 198 16.20 7.45 -5.41
C LEU A 198 15.92 8.89 -4.98
N ARG A 199 15.91 9.83 -5.92
CA ARG A 199 15.59 11.24 -5.65
C ARG A 199 14.18 11.40 -5.09
N SER A 200 13.19 10.74 -5.71
CA SER A 200 11.79 10.79 -5.27
C SER A 200 11.61 10.27 -3.86
N VAL A 201 12.25 9.14 -3.52
CA VAL A 201 12.18 8.57 -2.16
C VAL A 201 12.82 9.51 -1.14
N ILE A 202 14.00 10.07 -1.44
CA ILE A 202 14.67 11.04 -0.56
C ILE A 202 13.78 12.26 -0.31
N GLU A 203 13.20 12.84 -1.37
CA GLU A 203 12.30 14.00 -1.26
C GLU A 203 11.07 13.69 -0.42
N HIS A 204 10.49 12.50 -0.62
CA HIS A 204 9.34 12.05 0.15
C HIS A 204 9.66 11.87 1.64
N LEU A 205 10.80 11.27 1.98
CA LEU A 205 11.22 11.08 3.36
C LEU A 205 11.57 12.39 4.07
N GLU A 206 12.06 13.39 3.33
CA GLU A 206 12.37 14.71 3.89
C GLU A 206 11.11 15.55 4.16
N LYS A 207 10.03 15.38 3.36
CA LYS A 207 8.88 16.30 3.37
C LYS A 207 7.58 15.69 3.90
N ASP A 208 7.32 14.41 3.62
CA ASP A 208 5.96 13.87 3.69
C ASP A 208 5.66 12.93 4.86
N LEU A 209 6.64 12.61 5.69
CA LEU A 209 6.42 11.76 6.88
C LEU A 209 5.32 12.28 7.81
N PRO A 210 5.19 13.60 8.09
CA PRO A 210 4.07 14.12 8.88
C PRO A 210 2.71 13.88 8.21
N ALA A 211 2.64 13.99 6.87
CA ALA A 211 1.40 13.76 6.12
C ALA A 211 0.94 12.30 6.19
N LEU A 212 1.85 11.33 6.33
CA LEU A 212 1.50 9.92 6.54
C LEU A 212 0.71 9.73 7.85
N ARG A 213 1.14 10.38 8.93
CA ARG A 213 0.46 10.34 10.22
C ARG A 213 -0.89 11.04 10.18
N GLU A 214 -0.97 12.18 9.51
CA GLU A 214 -2.26 12.88 9.32
C GLU A 214 -3.25 12.00 8.55
N ARG A 215 -2.83 11.36 7.46
CA ARG A 215 -3.68 10.40 6.71
C ARG A 215 -4.17 9.26 7.59
N ALA A 216 -3.28 8.68 8.40
CA ALA A 216 -3.64 7.61 9.32
C ALA A 216 -4.68 8.05 10.36
N ASN A 217 -4.54 9.26 10.92
CA ASN A 217 -5.50 9.83 11.86
C ASN A 217 -6.86 10.05 11.20
N LEU A 218 -6.91 10.68 10.02
CA LEU A 218 -8.16 10.91 9.30
C LEU A 218 -8.86 9.59 8.94
N TRP A 219 -8.08 8.58 8.53
CA TRP A 219 -8.61 7.24 8.25
C TRP A 219 -9.24 6.62 9.50
N SER A 220 -8.58 6.68 10.65
CA SER A 220 -9.09 6.10 11.90
C SER A 220 -10.33 6.80 12.45
N LEU A 221 -10.56 8.05 12.01
CA LEU A 221 -11.74 8.84 12.34
C LEU A 221 -12.87 8.66 11.34
N GLY A 222 -12.65 7.97 10.22
CA GLY A 222 -13.60 7.87 9.12
C GLY A 222 -13.82 9.19 8.36
N ASP A 223 -12.91 10.15 8.52
CA ASP A 223 -12.99 11.45 7.82
C ASP A 223 -12.47 11.34 6.38
N VAL A 224 -13.28 10.69 5.55
CA VAL A 224 -12.95 10.43 4.13
C VAL A 224 -12.87 11.73 3.33
N VAL A 225 -13.66 12.74 3.70
CA VAL A 225 -13.68 14.03 2.98
C VAL A 225 -12.33 14.72 3.08
N ARG A 226 -11.75 14.79 4.28
CA ARG A 226 -10.43 15.39 4.48
C ARG A 226 -9.30 14.45 4.07
N LEU A 227 -9.49 13.15 4.14
CA LEU A 227 -8.49 12.15 3.75
C LEU A 227 -8.27 12.13 2.24
N ARG A 228 -9.34 12.19 1.43
CA ARG A 228 -9.29 12.04 -0.04
C ARG A 228 -8.24 12.92 -0.73
N PRO A 229 -8.15 14.24 -0.46
CA PRO A 229 -7.15 15.10 -1.10
C PRO A 229 -5.71 14.83 -0.63
N LEU A 230 -5.53 14.12 0.49
CA LEU A 230 -4.21 13.74 1.01
C LEU A 230 -3.75 12.36 0.52
N LEU A 231 -4.64 11.58 -0.11
CA LEU A 231 -4.20 10.36 -0.78
C LEU A 231 -3.31 10.76 -1.95
N PRO A 232 -2.14 10.10 -2.13
CA PRO A 232 -1.32 10.38 -3.30
C PRO A 232 -2.21 10.20 -4.54
N ALA A 233 -2.17 11.18 -5.43
CA ALA A 233 -2.76 11.04 -6.75
C ALA A 233 -2.18 9.77 -7.39
N ASP A 234 -2.86 9.25 -8.44
CA ASP A 234 -2.34 8.12 -9.24
C ASP A 234 -1.05 8.47 -10.00
N GLU A 235 -0.36 9.55 -9.58
CA GLU A 235 0.97 9.87 -10.09
C GLU A 235 1.92 8.73 -9.72
N PRO A 236 2.46 8.07 -10.72
CA PRO A 236 3.38 6.99 -10.50
C PRO A 236 4.56 7.53 -9.69
N ILE A 237 4.79 6.98 -8.51
CA ILE A 237 6.04 7.22 -7.80
C ILE A 237 7.17 6.93 -8.80
N ALA A 238 8.20 7.77 -8.90
CA ALA A 238 9.28 7.62 -9.88
C ALA A 238 9.90 6.22 -9.88
N CYS A 239 9.82 5.49 -8.76
CA CYS A 239 10.23 4.10 -8.66
C CYS A 239 9.30 3.15 -9.45
N PHE A 240 7.99 3.38 -9.41
CA PHE A 240 7.03 2.63 -10.22
C PHE A 240 7.27 2.89 -11.71
N ASP A 241 7.48 4.15 -12.11
CA ASP A 241 7.82 4.52 -13.48
C ASP A 241 9.13 3.90 -13.96
N ALA A 242 10.12 3.81 -13.08
CA ALA A 242 11.37 3.13 -13.38
C ALA A 242 11.14 1.66 -13.73
N VAL A 243 10.37 0.93 -12.94
CA VAL A 243 10.02 -0.48 -13.20
C VAL A 243 9.14 -0.59 -14.45
N MET A 244 8.12 0.25 -14.59
CA MET A 244 7.19 0.25 -15.72
C MET A 244 7.82 0.77 -17.02
N SER A 245 9.06 1.26 -16.99
CA SER A 245 9.81 1.61 -18.21
C SER A 245 10.19 0.38 -19.04
N VAL A 246 10.24 -0.78 -18.41
CA VAL A 246 10.43 -2.05 -19.09
C VAL A 246 9.08 -2.48 -19.69
N SER A 247 9.02 -2.60 -21.02
CA SER A 247 7.77 -2.84 -21.74
C SER A 247 7.02 -4.09 -21.28
N ARG A 248 7.75 -5.16 -20.96
CA ARG A 248 7.17 -6.39 -20.41
C ARG A 248 6.43 -6.11 -19.10
N PHE A 249 7.07 -5.45 -18.13
CA PHE A 249 6.46 -5.17 -16.83
C PHE A 249 5.22 -4.31 -16.96
N ARG A 250 5.25 -3.31 -17.82
CA ARG A 250 4.08 -2.48 -18.10
C ARG A 250 2.93 -3.29 -18.68
N SER A 251 3.19 -4.04 -19.74
CA SER A 251 2.16 -4.86 -20.40
C SER A 251 1.53 -5.88 -19.44
N GLU A 252 2.35 -6.57 -18.67
CA GLU A 252 1.88 -7.55 -17.67
C GLU A 252 1.15 -6.87 -16.51
N TYR A 253 1.63 -5.72 -16.02
CA TYR A 253 0.95 -4.95 -14.99
C TYR A 253 -0.44 -4.52 -15.44
N ASP A 254 -0.57 -3.97 -16.64
CA ASP A 254 -1.85 -3.50 -17.19
C ASP A 254 -2.82 -4.68 -17.33
N GLU A 255 -2.37 -5.81 -17.87
CA GLU A 255 -3.19 -7.02 -18.00
C GLU A 255 -3.62 -7.57 -16.63
N VAL A 256 -2.68 -7.76 -15.72
CA VAL A 256 -2.92 -8.33 -14.39
C VAL A 256 -3.83 -7.41 -13.56
N SER A 257 -3.61 -6.09 -13.63
CA SER A 257 -4.45 -5.10 -12.97
C SER A 257 -5.89 -5.16 -13.47
N ALA A 258 -6.08 -5.19 -14.79
CA ALA A 258 -7.41 -5.29 -15.40
C ALA A 258 -8.13 -6.60 -15.03
N ARG A 259 -7.40 -7.71 -14.98
CA ARG A 259 -7.95 -9.03 -14.55
C ARG A 259 -8.34 -9.03 -13.09
N LEU A 260 -7.52 -8.42 -12.21
CA LEU A 260 -7.80 -8.31 -10.79
C LEU A 260 -9.03 -7.42 -10.54
N ASP A 261 -9.16 -6.32 -11.27
CA ASP A 261 -10.32 -5.44 -11.22
C ASP A 261 -11.60 -6.17 -11.64
N ALA A 262 -11.54 -6.88 -12.76
CA ALA A 262 -12.68 -7.66 -13.24
C ALA A 262 -13.09 -8.76 -12.25
N LEU A 263 -12.11 -9.44 -11.65
CA LEU A 263 -12.34 -10.47 -10.64
C LEU A 263 -13.01 -9.89 -9.40
N TRP A 264 -12.51 -8.76 -8.89
CA TRP A 264 -13.10 -8.13 -7.71
C TRP A 264 -14.52 -7.62 -7.98
N ILE A 265 -14.75 -6.92 -9.08
CA ILE A 265 -16.09 -6.44 -9.47
C ILE A 265 -17.07 -7.61 -9.61
N SER A 266 -16.66 -8.70 -10.29
CA SER A 266 -17.49 -9.90 -10.41
C SER A 266 -17.82 -10.52 -9.06
N SER A 267 -16.84 -10.58 -8.13
CA SER A 267 -17.05 -11.10 -6.77
C SER A 267 -18.00 -10.21 -5.97
N ALA A 268 -17.88 -8.89 -6.09
CA ALA A 268 -18.78 -7.92 -5.46
C ALA A 268 -20.22 -8.04 -6.00
N GLU A 269 -20.39 -8.16 -7.32
CA GLU A 269 -21.71 -8.35 -7.95
C GLU A 269 -22.34 -9.68 -7.55
N GLN A 270 -21.57 -10.76 -7.50
CA GLN A 270 -22.07 -12.07 -7.03
C GLN A 270 -22.51 -12.02 -5.56
N ALA A 271 -21.75 -11.29 -4.72
CA ALA A 271 -22.12 -11.10 -3.33
C ALA A 271 -23.45 -10.33 -3.20
N LEU A 272 -23.61 -9.23 -3.95
CA LEU A 272 -24.83 -8.43 -4.01
C LEU A 272 -26.04 -9.19 -4.58
N GLN A 273 -25.82 -10.22 -5.40
CA GLN A 273 -26.90 -11.06 -5.94
C GLN A 273 -27.33 -12.17 -4.96
N ARG A 274 -26.40 -12.70 -4.18
CA ARG A 274 -26.63 -13.92 -3.36
C ARG A 274 -26.94 -13.62 -1.91
N ASN A 275 -26.35 -12.56 -1.36
CA ASN A 275 -26.36 -12.24 0.06
C ASN A 275 -27.13 -10.95 0.31
N ARG A 276 -27.94 -10.91 1.37
CA ARG A 276 -28.55 -9.66 1.83
C ARG A 276 -27.54 -8.68 2.39
N SER A 277 -26.48 -9.19 3.01
CA SER A 277 -25.39 -8.37 3.52
C SER A 277 -24.06 -9.11 3.33
N THR A 278 -23.07 -8.39 2.87
CA THR A 278 -21.68 -8.85 2.74
C THR A 278 -20.75 -7.72 3.15
N LEU A 279 -19.65 -8.02 3.85
CA LEU A 279 -18.57 -7.06 4.06
C LEU A 279 -17.43 -7.37 3.11
N ALA A 280 -16.84 -6.36 2.46
CA ALA A 280 -15.65 -6.49 1.63
C ALA A 280 -14.51 -5.64 2.19
N VAL A 281 -13.28 -6.15 2.08
CA VAL A 281 -12.07 -5.42 2.48
C VAL A 281 -11.25 -5.09 1.24
N VAL A 282 -10.89 -3.81 1.08
CA VAL A 282 -10.16 -3.33 -0.11
C VAL A 282 -9.18 -2.20 0.23
N GLY A 283 -8.19 -1.96 -0.62
CA GLY A 283 -7.33 -0.79 -0.48
C GLY A 283 -8.05 0.50 -0.88
N ILE A 284 -7.96 1.55 -0.04
CA ILE A 284 -8.68 2.83 -0.23
C ILE A 284 -8.29 3.52 -1.54
N ARG A 285 -7.04 3.44 -1.95
CA ARG A 285 -6.55 4.08 -3.20
C ARG A 285 -7.26 3.52 -4.41
N LYS A 286 -7.35 2.18 -4.52
CA LYS A 286 -8.05 1.53 -5.63
C LYS A 286 -9.56 1.76 -5.59
N LEU A 287 -10.13 1.85 -4.38
CA LEU A 287 -11.55 2.15 -4.21
C LEU A 287 -11.91 3.55 -4.73
N LEU A 288 -11.08 4.56 -4.40
CA LEU A 288 -11.36 5.98 -4.63
C LEU A 288 -10.71 6.56 -5.90
N ALA A 289 -9.93 5.77 -6.67
CA ALA A 289 -9.36 6.20 -7.93
C ALA A 289 -10.45 6.70 -8.90
N ALA A 290 -10.10 7.58 -9.82
CA ALA A 290 -11.07 8.19 -10.75
C ALA A 290 -11.84 7.15 -11.58
N ASP A 291 -11.16 6.08 -12.02
CA ASP A 291 -11.71 4.89 -12.67
C ASP A 291 -11.81 3.69 -11.72
N GLY A 292 -11.72 3.95 -10.41
CA GLY A 292 -11.69 2.96 -9.35
C GLY A 292 -13.00 2.18 -9.19
N TRP A 293 -13.02 1.31 -8.21
CA TRP A 293 -14.12 0.37 -8.05
C TRP A 293 -15.46 1.03 -7.69
N LEU A 294 -15.46 2.15 -6.95
CA LEU A 294 -16.71 2.91 -6.74
C LEU A 294 -17.27 3.47 -8.04
N ALA A 295 -16.41 4.06 -8.88
CA ALA A 295 -16.84 4.58 -10.17
C ALA A 295 -17.40 3.48 -11.08
N GLN A 296 -16.76 2.31 -11.11
CA GLN A 296 -17.22 1.15 -11.87
C GLN A 296 -18.55 0.59 -11.36
N LEU A 297 -18.75 0.49 -10.05
CA LEU A 297 -20.03 0.03 -9.48
C LEU A 297 -21.15 1.05 -9.75
N ARG A 298 -20.85 2.35 -9.62
CA ARG A 298 -21.81 3.42 -9.94
C ARG A 298 -22.27 3.36 -11.41
N SER A 299 -21.33 3.16 -12.35
CA SER A 299 -21.65 3.04 -13.79
C SER A 299 -22.51 1.80 -14.12
N ARG A 300 -22.51 0.78 -13.25
CA ARG A 300 -23.34 -0.43 -13.36
C ARG A 300 -24.70 -0.30 -12.66
N GLY A 301 -25.04 0.89 -12.16
CA GLY A 301 -26.34 1.21 -11.59
C GLY A 301 -26.51 0.79 -10.12
N TYR A 302 -25.40 0.60 -9.38
CA TYR A 302 -25.46 0.41 -7.95
C TYR A 302 -25.55 1.76 -7.22
N GLU A 303 -26.35 1.82 -6.16
CA GLU A 303 -26.40 2.98 -5.27
C GLU A 303 -25.21 2.95 -4.33
N ILE A 304 -24.58 4.12 -4.12
CA ILE A 304 -23.38 4.25 -3.28
C ILE A 304 -23.62 5.32 -2.25
N GLN A 305 -23.53 4.92 -0.99
CA GLN A 305 -23.50 5.82 0.16
C GLN A 305 -22.07 5.84 0.72
N GLU A 306 -21.47 7.02 0.74
CA GLU A 306 -20.14 7.25 1.33
C GLU A 306 -20.25 7.49 2.84
N PRO A 307 -19.20 7.21 3.63
CA PRO A 307 -19.19 7.43 5.09
C PRO A 307 -19.44 8.87 5.48
#